data_0e771e5d5d9e406fe916b3920b167cc4
#
_entry.id   0e771e5d5d9e406fe916b3920b167cc4
#
_cell.length_a   1.000
_cell.length_b   1.000
_cell.length_c   1.000
_cell.angle_alpha   90.00
_cell.angle_beta   90.00
_cell.angle_gamma   90.00
#
_symmetry.space_group_name_H-M   'P 1'
#
loop_
_entity.id
_entity.type
_entity.pdbx_description
1 polymer ?
#
loop_
_entity_poly.entity_id
_entity_poly.type
_entity_poly.pdbx_seq_one_letter_code
_entity_poly.pdbx_strand_id
1 'polypeptide(L)' 'DEDVEIVTVSPPFVGEAMAAGEIDGACVGAPWNSAAVARGVGVIVLATAQIWRRGVEKVLAFRAPVLEARRPAAEALIR' A
#
# COMPACT_ATOMS: atom_id res chain seq x y z
N ASP A 1 16.65 -8.18 8.65
CA ASP A 1 17.09 -7.33 9.75
C ASP A 1 17.24 -8.15 11.02
N GLU A 2 18.26 -7.86 11.83
CA GLU A 2 18.55 -8.61 13.07
C GLU A 2 17.46 -8.45 14.13
N ASP A 3 16.77 -7.31 14.14
CA ASP A 3 15.80 -6.98 15.17
C ASP A 3 14.37 -7.38 14.83
N VAL A 4 14.09 -7.61 13.56
CA VAL A 4 12.76 -7.97 13.09
C VAL A 4 12.84 -9.03 12.00
N GLU A 5 11.85 -9.89 11.98
CA GLU A 5 11.64 -10.83 10.87
C GLU A 5 10.62 -10.23 9.91
N ILE A 6 10.98 -10.14 8.63
CA ILE A 6 10.10 -9.61 7.60
C ILE A 6 9.45 -10.77 6.86
N VAL A 7 8.12 -10.82 6.90
CA VAL A 7 7.33 -11.85 6.23
C VAL A 7 6.40 -11.22 5.20
N THR A 8 6.08 -11.96 4.16
CA THR A 8 5.17 -11.50 3.11
C THR A 8 3.75 -11.93 3.41
N VAL A 9 2.86 -10.94 3.48
CA VAL A 9 1.42 -11.16 3.65
C VAL A 9 0.70 -10.30 2.62
N SER A 10 -0.22 -10.92 1.87
CA SER A 10 -1.03 -10.17 0.91
C SER A 10 -1.89 -9.13 1.64
N PRO A 11 -1.98 -7.90 1.15
CA PRO A 11 -2.69 -6.82 1.84
C PRO A 11 -4.09 -7.16 2.36
N PRO A 12 -4.96 -7.87 1.61
CA PRO A 12 -6.28 -8.23 2.12
C PRO A 12 -6.28 -9.10 3.37
N PHE A 13 -5.17 -9.81 3.63
CA PHE A 13 -5.05 -10.75 4.75
C PHE A 13 -4.31 -10.19 5.96
N VAL A 14 -3.83 -8.95 5.89
CA VAL A 14 -3.09 -8.31 6.98
C VAL A 14 -3.91 -8.23 8.26
N GLY A 15 -5.16 -7.82 8.17
CA GLY A 15 -6.03 -7.74 9.35
C GLY A 15 -6.24 -9.08 10.03
N GLU A 16 -6.42 -10.15 9.26
CA GLU A 16 -6.57 -11.50 9.79
C GLU A 16 -5.29 -12.02 10.43
N ALA A 17 -4.15 -11.78 9.79
CA ALA A 17 -2.85 -12.19 10.33
C ALA A 17 -2.53 -11.47 11.64
N MET A 18 -2.85 -10.19 11.76
CA MET A 18 -2.71 -9.45 13.01
C MET A 18 -3.65 -9.97 14.09
N ALA A 19 -4.90 -10.23 13.75
CA ALA A 19 -5.88 -10.77 14.69
C ALA A 19 -5.48 -12.14 15.20
N ALA A 20 -4.87 -12.97 14.37
CA ALA A 20 -4.39 -14.30 14.73
C ALA A 20 -3.04 -14.29 15.48
N GLY A 21 -2.39 -13.14 15.59
CA GLY A 21 -1.08 -13.04 16.22
C GLY A 21 0.08 -13.58 15.37
N GLU A 22 -0.15 -13.76 14.08
CA GLU A 22 0.88 -14.24 13.15
C GLU A 22 1.90 -13.17 12.81
N ILE A 23 1.50 -11.90 12.87
CA ILE A 23 2.37 -10.75 12.69
C ILE A 23 2.13 -9.72 13.78
N ASP A 24 3.16 -9.00 14.16
CA ASP A 24 3.12 -7.98 15.21
C ASP A 24 2.86 -6.58 14.66
N GLY A 25 3.19 -6.36 13.41
CA GLY A 25 3.00 -5.08 12.73
C GLY A 25 3.00 -5.25 11.23
N ALA A 26 2.53 -4.24 10.53
CA ALA A 26 2.48 -4.25 9.08
C ALA A 26 2.73 -2.86 8.50
N CYS A 27 3.38 -2.84 7.34
CA CYS A 27 3.45 -1.64 6.51
C CYS A 27 2.57 -1.90 5.28
N VAL A 28 1.43 -1.23 5.22
CA VAL A 28 0.41 -1.52 4.22
C VAL A 28 -0.34 -0.24 3.84
N GLY A 29 -0.80 -0.17 2.60
CA GLY A 29 -1.55 0.97 2.10
C GLY A 29 -3.04 0.91 2.39
N ALA A 30 -3.74 1.99 2.04
CA ALA A 30 -5.18 2.05 2.15
C ALA A 30 -5.85 1.08 1.16
N PRO A 31 -7.00 0.50 1.47
CA PRO A 31 -7.79 0.69 2.70
C PRO A 31 -7.44 -0.28 3.83
N TRP A 32 -6.42 -1.11 3.66
CA TRP A 32 -6.10 -2.22 4.57
C TRP A 32 -5.63 -1.75 5.93
N ASN A 33 -4.92 -0.63 5.99
CA ASN A 33 -4.53 0.02 7.24
C ASN A 33 -5.76 0.45 8.03
N SER A 34 -6.71 1.12 7.39
CA SER A 34 -7.97 1.56 8.02
C SER A 34 -8.84 0.37 8.42
N ALA A 35 -8.85 -0.69 7.62
CA ALA A 35 -9.59 -1.89 7.94
C ALA A 35 -9.08 -2.56 9.22
N ALA A 36 -7.78 -2.62 9.42
CA ALA A 36 -7.18 -3.16 10.65
C ALA A 36 -7.57 -2.34 11.89
N VAL A 37 -7.57 -1.02 11.77
CA VAL A 37 -8.01 -0.12 12.86
C VAL A 37 -9.50 -0.31 13.14
N ALA A 38 -10.34 -0.37 12.11
CA ALA A 38 -11.79 -0.55 12.26
C ALA A 38 -12.15 -1.88 12.93
N ARG A 39 -11.35 -2.92 12.68
CA ARG A 39 -11.53 -4.23 13.35
C ARG A 39 -11.00 -4.26 14.77
N GLY A 40 -10.32 -3.21 15.20
CA GLY A 40 -9.72 -3.15 16.53
C GLY A 40 -8.49 -4.04 16.72
N VAL A 41 -7.87 -4.49 15.63
CA VAL A 41 -6.70 -5.38 15.68
C VAL A 41 -5.37 -4.65 15.58
N GLY A 42 -5.41 -3.34 15.30
CA GLY A 42 -4.19 -2.56 15.18
C GLY A 42 -4.43 -1.07 15.39
N VAL A 43 -3.35 -0.35 15.56
CA VAL A 43 -3.34 1.11 15.63
C VAL A 43 -2.31 1.64 14.64
N ILE A 44 -2.56 2.81 14.08
CA ILE A 44 -1.59 3.46 13.20
C ILE A 44 -0.53 4.15 14.06
N VAL A 45 0.70 3.67 13.96
CA VAL A 45 1.84 4.25 14.69
C VAL A 45 2.45 5.41 13.91
N LEU A 46 2.56 5.24 12.58
CA LEU A 46 3.21 6.22 11.72
C LEU A 46 2.58 6.16 10.32
N ALA A 47 2.19 7.31 9.82
CA ALA A 47 1.75 7.45 8.44
C ALA A 47 2.87 8.07 7.60
N THR A 48 2.97 7.68 6.33
CA THR A 48 4.00 8.21 5.43
C THR A 48 3.93 9.72 5.27
N ALA A 49 2.72 10.29 5.37
CA ALA A 49 2.52 11.74 5.34
C ALA A 49 3.24 12.48 6.48
N GLN A 50 3.55 11.79 7.56
CA GLN A 50 4.30 12.34 8.69
C GLN A 50 5.80 12.36 8.45
N ILE A 51 6.28 11.50 7.54
CA ILE A 51 7.70 11.37 7.20
C ILE A 51 8.04 12.19 5.96
N TRP A 52 7.18 12.10 4.97
CA TRP A 52 7.41 12.67 3.64
C TRP A 52 6.48 13.85 3.40
N ARG A 53 7.07 14.96 3.03
CA ARG A 53 6.30 16.15 2.67
C ARG A 53 5.47 15.95 1.41
N ARG A 54 6.03 15.16 0.48
CA ARG A 54 5.37 14.72 -0.76
C ARG A 54 5.78 13.29 -0.99
N GLY A 55 4.81 12.44 -1.23
CA GLY A 55 5.05 11.05 -1.55
C GLY A 55 4.21 10.62 -2.74
N VAL A 56 4.83 9.93 -3.68
CA VAL A 56 4.13 9.25 -4.76
C VAL A 56 3.89 7.82 -4.28
N GLU A 57 2.64 7.47 -4.06
CA GLU A 57 2.28 6.12 -3.63
C GLU A 57 1.84 5.26 -4.80
N LYS A 58 0.95 5.80 -5.60
CA LYS A 58 0.41 5.08 -6.75
C LYS A 58 0.58 5.90 -8.01
N VAL A 59 0.87 5.21 -9.10
CA VAL A 59 1.04 5.85 -10.41
C VAL A 59 0.31 5.04 -11.46
N LEU A 60 -0.14 5.72 -12.50
CA LEU A 60 -0.60 5.07 -13.71
C LEU A 60 0.61 4.96 -14.65
N ALA A 61 1.05 3.76 -14.91
CA ALA A 61 2.25 3.51 -15.68
C ALA A 61 1.92 2.85 -17.03
N PHE A 62 2.58 3.30 -18.07
CA PHE A 62 2.49 2.71 -19.40
C PHE A 62 3.87 2.25 -19.84
N ARG A 63 3.92 1.20 -20.63
CA ARG A 63 5.14 0.86 -21.34
C ARG A 63 5.42 1.94 -22.39
N ALA A 64 6.65 2.37 -22.54
CA ALA A 64 7.01 3.47 -23.44
C ALA A 64 6.52 3.26 -24.87
N PRO A 65 6.70 2.07 -25.50
CA PRO A 65 6.18 1.85 -26.86
C PRO A 65 4.66 1.97 -26.97
N VAL A 66 3.92 1.58 -25.95
CA VAL A 66 2.45 1.72 -25.92
C VAL A 66 2.06 3.18 -25.82
N LEU A 67 2.75 3.94 -24.97
CA LEU A 67 2.48 5.37 -24.82
C LEU A 67 2.75 6.12 -26.15
N GLU A 68 3.83 5.81 -26.84
CA GLU A 68 4.13 6.40 -28.13
C GLU A 68 3.11 6.06 -29.20
N ALA A 69 2.72 4.79 -29.27
CA ALA A 69 1.79 4.30 -30.30
C ALA A 69 0.35 4.74 -30.06
N ARG A 70 -0.05 4.92 -28.80
CA ARG A 70 -1.44 5.14 -28.40
C ARG A 70 -1.61 6.31 -27.44
N ARG A 71 -0.83 7.36 -27.62
CA ARG A 71 -0.86 8.54 -26.76
C ARG A 71 -2.26 9.14 -26.59
N PRO A 72 -3.08 9.31 -27.65
CA PRO A 72 -4.43 9.86 -27.47
C PRO A 72 -5.30 9.03 -26.52
N ALA A 73 -5.19 7.71 -26.57
CA ALA A 73 -5.94 6.83 -25.67
C ALA A 73 -5.44 6.96 -24.21
N ALA A 74 -4.15 7.07 -24.01
CA ALA A 74 -3.56 7.28 -22.69
C ALA A 74 -3.99 8.62 -22.09
N GLU A 75 -3.97 9.67 -22.87
CA GLU A 75 -4.44 11.01 -22.45
C GLU A 75 -5.91 11.02 -22.11
N ALA A 76 -6.73 10.31 -22.87
CA ALA A 76 -8.16 10.19 -22.60
C ALA A 76 -8.43 9.49 -21.28
N LEU A 77 -7.61 8.51 -20.91
CA LEU A 77 -7.75 7.79 -19.65
C LEU A 77 -7.45 8.68 -18.44
N ILE A 78 -6.58 9.66 -18.60
CA ILE A 78 -6.16 10.55 -17.51
C ILE A 78 -7.21 11.66 -17.24
N ARG A 79 -8.04 11.97 -18.18
CA ARG A 79 -9.05 13.05 -18.07
C ARG A 79 -10.21 12.73 -17.14
#